data_74ee387f78e90da151b07204477c8caf
#
_entry.id   74ee387f78e90da151b07204477c8caf
#
_cell.length_a   1.000
_cell.length_b   1.000
_cell.length_c   1.000
_cell.angle_alpha   90.00
_cell.angle_beta   90.00
_cell.angle_gamma   90.00
#
_symmetry.space_group_name_H-M   'P 1'
#
loop_
_entity.id
_entity.type
_entity.pdbx_description
1 polymer ?
#
loop_
_entity_poly.entity_id
_entity_poly.type
_entity_poly.pdbx_seq_one_letter_code
_entity_poly.pdbx_strand_id
1 'polypeptide(L)'
;IRDRYELAKAQTQQTKAEQHLEATKRFEEMCRDKVTEARDQLYQGEDLTIGKIQGREQFLKRLVAEHEDSRSVVEEAQDALSRAKEEVRSANAALVKTKQDEEALIKHREKWEKEQKQLKQRVIAKITLASKKR
;
A
#
# COMPACT_ATOMS: atom_id res chain seq x y z
N ILE A 1 11.02 -14.94 7.27
CA ILE A 1 11.88 -14.26 6.26
C ILE A 1 11.07 -13.90 5.02
N ARG A 2 10.30 -14.84 4.48
CA ARG A 2 9.45 -14.61 3.31
C ARG A 2 8.41 -13.51 3.56
N ASP A 3 7.73 -13.55 4.72
CA ASP A 3 6.69 -12.60 5.07
C ASP A 3 7.23 -11.17 5.24
N ARG A 4 8.43 -11.05 5.79
CA ARG A 4 9.10 -9.74 5.92
C ARG A 4 9.48 -9.18 4.56
N TYR A 5 9.94 -10.03 3.66
CA TYR A 5 10.25 -9.66 2.29
C TYR A 5 8.99 -9.18 1.55
N GLU A 6 7.89 -9.92 1.67
CA GLU A 6 6.62 -9.57 1.05
C GLU A 6 6.07 -8.24 1.59
N LEU A 7 6.18 -8.02 2.90
CA LEU A 7 5.78 -6.76 3.51
C LEU A 7 6.63 -5.59 3.01
N ALA A 8 7.95 -5.75 2.99
CA ALA A 8 8.86 -4.71 2.51
C ALA A 8 8.60 -4.37 1.03
N LYS A 9 8.34 -5.39 0.21
CA LYS A 9 7.98 -5.22 -1.20
C LYS A 9 6.67 -4.45 -1.34
N ALA A 10 5.65 -4.81 -0.56
CA ALA A 10 4.36 -4.14 -0.58
C ALA A 10 4.48 -2.68 -0.15
N GLN A 11 5.29 -2.38 0.88
CA GLN A 11 5.56 -1.02 1.35
C GLN A 11 6.25 -0.19 0.27
N THR A 12 7.21 -0.77 -0.44
CA THR A 12 7.89 -0.11 -1.57
C THR A 12 6.90 0.21 -2.69
N GLN A 13 6.01 -0.70 -3.01
CA GLN A 13 4.96 -0.49 -4.02
C GLN A 13 4.01 0.63 -3.60
N GLN A 14 3.64 0.69 -2.33
CA GLN A 14 2.80 1.77 -1.79
C GLN A 14 3.50 3.12 -1.94
N THR A 15 4.78 3.22 -1.59
CA THR A 15 5.55 4.47 -1.72
C THR A 15 5.60 4.92 -3.18
N LYS A 16 5.84 4.00 -4.11
CA LYS A 16 5.83 4.31 -5.55
C LYS A 16 4.46 4.79 -6.01
N ALA A 17 3.39 4.17 -5.53
CA ALA A 17 2.03 4.57 -5.87
C ALA A 17 1.70 5.96 -5.31
N GLU A 18 2.16 6.29 -4.11
CA GLU A 18 2.00 7.62 -3.52
C GLU A 18 2.73 8.69 -4.34
N GLN A 19 3.95 8.42 -4.74
CA GLN A 19 4.75 9.34 -5.57
C GLN A 19 4.11 9.53 -6.95
N HIS A 20 3.63 8.46 -7.55
CA HIS A 20 2.93 8.51 -8.83
C HIS A 20 1.64 9.34 -8.73
N LEU A 21 0.87 9.15 -7.69
CA LEU A 21 -0.35 9.93 -7.45
C LEU A 21 -0.02 11.43 -7.32
N GLU A 22 1.02 11.78 -6.57
CA GLU A 22 1.46 13.16 -6.44
C GLU A 22 1.84 13.78 -7.80
N ALA A 23 2.59 13.03 -8.61
CA ALA A 23 3.00 13.48 -9.94
C ALA A 23 1.78 13.69 -10.86
N THR A 24 0.81 12.77 -10.83
CA THR A 24 -0.41 12.88 -11.65
C THR A 24 -1.30 14.03 -11.20
N LYS A 25 -1.37 14.28 -9.89
CA LYS A 25 -2.11 15.45 -9.35
C LYS A 25 -1.49 16.78 -9.81
N ARG A 26 -0.17 16.88 -9.78
CA ARG A 26 0.54 18.08 -10.26
C ARG A 26 0.29 18.31 -11.75
N PHE A 27 0.33 17.25 -12.53
CA PHE A 27 0.04 17.33 -13.96
C PHE A 27 -1.40 17.76 -14.21
N GLU A 28 -2.36 17.21 -13.47
CA GLU A 28 -3.77 17.61 -13.55
C GLU A 28 -3.96 19.09 -13.22
N GLU A 29 -3.29 19.60 -12.19
CA GLU A 29 -3.32 21.02 -11.84
C GLU A 29 -2.78 21.89 -12.97
N MET A 30 -1.69 21.48 -13.60
CA MET A 30 -1.11 22.19 -14.75
C MET A 30 -2.11 22.25 -15.91
N CYS A 31 -2.78 21.14 -16.20
CA CYS A 31 -3.79 21.08 -17.26
C CYS A 31 -4.98 21.98 -16.95
N ARG A 32 -5.43 21.98 -15.68
CA ARG A 32 -6.51 22.83 -15.22
C ARG A 32 -6.16 24.30 -15.36
N ASP A 33 -4.96 24.68 -14.96
CA ASP A 33 -4.48 26.07 -15.06
C ASP A 33 -4.41 26.54 -16.52
N LYS A 34 -3.98 25.66 -17.42
CA LYS A 34 -3.95 25.97 -18.87
C LYS A 34 -5.36 26.22 -19.41
N VAL A 35 -6.34 25.42 -18.96
CA VAL A 35 -7.74 25.60 -19.36
C VAL A 35 -8.25 26.95 -18.85
N THR A 36 -7.99 27.29 -17.61
CA THR A 36 -8.41 28.57 -17.00
C THR A 36 -7.80 29.74 -17.75
N GLU A 37 -6.51 29.69 -18.03
CA GLU A 37 -5.80 30.73 -18.77
C GLU A 37 -6.36 30.89 -20.19
N ALA A 38 -6.61 29.80 -20.89
CA ALA A 38 -7.15 29.83 -22.25
C ALA A 38 -8.56 30.41 -22.27
N ARG A 39 -9.40 30.10 -21.25
CA ARG A 39 -10.73 30.69 -21.12
C ARG A 39 -10.65 32.20 -20.88
N ASP A 40 -9.76 32.64 -20.01
CA ASP A 40 -9.59 34.04 -19.68
C ASP A 40 -9.10 34.84 -20.89
N GLN A 41 -8.30 34.24 -21.75
CA GLN A 41 -7.74 34.88 -22.94
C GLN A 41 -8.62 34.76 -24.19
N LEU A 42 -9.72 34.02 -24.12
CA LEU A 42 -10.54 33.68 -25.29
C LEU A 42 -10.99 34.91 -26.07
N TYR A 43 -11.42 35.96 -25.37
CA TYR A 43 -11.92 37.21 -25.97
C TYR A 43 -11.01 38.41 -25.70
N GLN A 44 -9.78 38.21 -25.27
CA GLN A 44 -8.80 39.29 -25.03
C GLN A 44 -8.08 39.69 -26.29
N GLY A 45 -7.81 41.00 -26.41
CA GLY A 45 -7.09 41.56 -27.49
C GLY A 45 -7.92 42.56 -28.31
N GLU A 46 -7.24 43.49 -29.00
CA GLU A 46 -7.91 44.57 -29.74
C GLU A 46 -8.30 44.14 -31.15
N ASP A 47 -7.54 43.29 -31.80
CA ASP A 47 -7.77 42.89 -33.18
C ASP A 47 -8.41 41.47 -33.28
N LEU A 48 -9.53 41.30 -32.58
CA LEU A 48 -10.25 40.02 -32.60
C LEU A 48 -11.02 39.85 -33.90
N THR A 49 -10.73 38.76 -34.61
CA THR A 49 -11.51 38.31 -35.77
C THR A 49 -12.25 37.03 -35.40
N ILE A 50 -13.29 36.73 -36.16
CA ILE A 50 -14.04 35.44 -36.00
C ILE A 50 -13.08 34.26 -36.12
N GLY A 51 -12.15 34.30 -37.07
CA GLY A 51 -11.19 33.23 -37.24
C GLY A 51 -10.24 33.05 -36.06
N LYS A 52 -9.79 34.15 -35.43
CA LYS A 52 -8.97 34.07 -34.21
C LYS A 52 -9.74 33.47 -33.04
N ILE A 53 -11.00 33.90 -32.85
CA ILE A 53 -11.87 33.37 -31.79
C ILE A 53 -12.10 31.87 -32.00
N GLN A 54 -12.41 31.44 -33.22
CA GLN A 54 -12.62 30.03 -33.54
C GLN A 54 -11.36 29.20 -33.27
N GLY A 55 -10.19 29.72 -33.63
CA GLY A 55 -8.90 29.08 -33.35
C GLY A 55 -8.65 28.91 -31.85
N ARG A 56 -8.94 29.95 -31.08
CA ARG A 56 -8.83 29.92 -29.61
C ARG A 56 -9.84 28.94 -28.98
N GLU A 57 -11.06 28.88 -29.50
CA GLU A 57 -12.09 27.93 -29.03
C GLU A 57 -11.65 26.49 -29.31
N GLN A 58 -11.06 26.21 -30.47
CA GLN A 58 -10.54 24.90 -30.82
C GLN A 58 -9.38 24.48 -29.92
N PHE A 59 -8.48 25.44 -29.63
CA PHE A 59 -7.38 25.25 -28.71
C PHE A 59 -7.90 24.94 -27.29
N LEU A 60 -8.89 25.71 -26.84
CA LEU A 60 -9.53 25.49 -25.54
C LEU A 60 -10.16 24.09 -25.46
N LYS A 61 -10.84 23.63 -26.49
CA LYS A 61 -11.41 22.29 -26.53
C LYS A 61 -10.37 21.19 -26.36
N ARG A 62 -9.19 21.35 -26.99
CA ARG A 62 -8.09 20.41 -26.82
C ARG A 62 -7.56 20.40 -25.40
N LEU A 63 -7.41 21.59 -24.79
CA LEU A 63 -6.96 21.71 -23.41
C LEU A 63 -7.96 21.08 -22.42
N VAL A 64 -9.25 21.27 -22.66
CA VAL A 64 -10.30 20.65 -21.85
C VAL A 64 -10.24 19.13 -21.94
N ALA A 65 -10.06 18.59 -23.16
CA ALA A 65 -9.92 17.15 -23.36
C ALA A 65 -8.68 16.59 -22.66
N GLU A 66 -7.55 17.28 -22.74
CA GLU A 66 -6.32 16.91 -22.04
C GLU A 66 -6.52 16.93 -20.52
N HIS A 67 -7.24 17.92 -20.02
CA HIS A 67 -7.56 18.03 -18.59
C HIS A 67 -8.46 16.87 -18.13
N GLU A 68 -9.46 16.49 -18.90
CA GLU A 68 -10.32 15.34 -18.60
C GLU A 68 -9.51 14.04 -18.57
N ASP A 69 -8.60 13.85 -19.53
CA ASP A 69 -7.70 12.72 -19.56
C ASP A 69 -6.80 12.69 -18.32
N SER A 70 -6.28 13.85 -17.91
CA SER A 70 -5.44 13.95 -16.71
C SER A 70 -6.20 13.61 -15.44
N ARG A 71 -7.49 13.96 -15.37
CA ARG A 71 -8.37 13.58 -14.25
C ARG A 71 -8.56 12.06 -14.18
N SER A 72 -8.76 11.41 -15.32
CA SER A 72 -8.86 9.96 -15.38
C SER A 72 -7.58 9.27 -14.91
N VAL A 73 -6.41 9.83 -15.28
CA VAL A 73 -5.12 9.32 -14.81
C VAL A 73 -4.98 9.45 -13.30
N VAL A 74 -5.44 10.55 -12.71
CA VAL A 74 -5.45 10.73 -11.24
C VAL A 74 -6.33 9.66 -10.58
N GLU A 75 -7.52 9.40 -11.12
CA GLU A 75 -8.43 8.37 -10.59
C GLU A 75 -7.78 6.99 -10.63
N GLU A 76 -7.13 6.64 -11.73
CA GLU A 76 -6.39 5.38 -11.85
C GLU A 76 -5.26 5.28 -10.83
N ALA A 77 -4.54 6.38 -10.62
CA ALA A 77 -3.46 6.45 -9.63
C ALA A 77 -3.98 6.31 -8.21
N GLN A 78 -5.14 6.88 -7.89
CA GLN A 78 -5.82 6.72 -6.60
C GLN A 78 -6.22 5.27 -6.37
N ASP A 79 -6.77 4.61 -7.37
CA ASP A 79 -7.15 3.20 -7.30
C ASP A 79 -5.92 2.31 -7.10
N ALA A 80 -4.84 2.61 -7.80
CA ALA A 80 -3.57 1.89 -7.65
C ALA A 80 -3.02 2.04 -6.23
N LEU A 81 -3.10 3.24 -5.66
CA LEU A 81 -2.68 3.48 -4.27
C LEU A 81 -3.54 2.70 -3.29
N SER A 82 -4.87 2.69 -3.48
CA SER A 82 -5.79 1.93 -2.64
C SER A 82 -5.46 0.43 -2.65
N ARG A 83 -5.17 -0.12 -3.82
CA ARG A 83 -4.75 -1.52 -3.96
C ARG A 83 -3.41 -1.78 -3.27
N ALA A 84 -2.45 -0.87 -3.42
CA ALA A 84 -1.15 -0.98 -2.77
C ALA A 84 -1.28 -0.97 -1.23
N LYS A 85 -2.15 -0.13 -0.69
CA LYS A 85 -2.45 -0.09 0.75
C LYS A 85 -3.07 -1.39 1.24
N GLU A 86 -3.97 -1.99 0.46
CA GLU A 86 -4.57 -3.28 0.79
C GLU A 86 -3.52 -4.40 0.79
N GLU A 87 -2.57 -4.38 -0.15
CA GLU A 87 -1.48 -5.35 -0.18
C GLU A 87 -0.58 -5.22 1.05
N VAL A 88 -0.27 -4.00 1.49
CA VAL A 88 0.50 -3.76 2.72
C VAL A 88 -0.27 -4.31 3.93
N ARG A 89 -1.55 -4.03 4.01
CA ARG A 89 -2.40 -4.49 5.11
C ARG A 89 -2.44 -6.02 5.16
N SER A 90 -2.62 -6.65 4.01
CA SER A 90 -2.65 -8.10 3.87
C SER A 90 -1.30 -8.74 4.24
N ALA A 91 -0.20 -8.19 3.73
CA ALA A 91 1.14 -8.67 4.04
C ALA A 91 1.48 -8.51 5.52
N ASN A 92 1.06 -7.41 6.15
CA ASN A 92 1.26 -7.18 7.57
C ASN A 92 0.45 -8.18 8.41
N ALA A 93 -0.80 -8.44 8.02
CA ALA A 93 -1.65 -9.43 8.69
C ALA A 93 -1.03 -10.83 8.62
N ALA A 94 -0.48 -11.22 7.47
CA ALA A 94 0.21 -12.48 7.29
C ALA A 94 1.45 -12.59 8.19
N LEU A 95 2.23 -11.52 8.30
CA LEU A 95 3.40 -11.46 9.17
C LEU A 95 3.02 -11.61 10.64
N VAL A 96 1.99 -10.90 11.07
CA VAL A 96 1.46 -10.99 12.45
C VAL A 96 1.01 -12.42 12.76
N LYS A 97 0.28 -13.04 11.84
CA LYS A 97 -0.17 -14.42 12.00
C LYS A 97 0.99 -15.40 12.13
N THR A 98 2.01 -15.26 11.29
CA THR A 98 3.22 -16.09 11.33
C THR A 98 3.92 -15.95 12.68
N LYS A 99 4.06 -14.74 13.20
CA LYS A 99 4.65 -14.48 14.52
C LYS A 99 3.85 -15.14 15.65
N GLN A 100 2.52 -15.04 15.57
CA GLN A 100 1.63 -15.68 16.56
C GLN A 100 1.74 -17.19 16.52
N ASP A 101 1.83 -17.78 15.32
CA ASP A 101 1.99 -19.23 15.16
C ASP A 101 3.35 -19.69 15.70
N GLU A 102 4.42 -18.93 15.46
CA GLU A 102 5.75 -19.21 16.01
C GLU A 102 5.75 -19.16 17.53
N GLU A 103 5.13 -18.15 18.12
CA GLU A 103 5.02 -18.01 19.57
C GLU A 103 4.22 -19.17 20.17
N ALA A 104 3.13 -19.58 19.52
CA ALA A 104 2.32 -20.72 19.96
C ALA A 104 3.14 -22.01 19.93
N LEU A 105 3.95 -22.22 18.89
CA LEU A 105 4.84 -23.39 18.79
C LEU A 105 5.91 -23.40 19.87
N ILE A 106 6.51 -22.24 20.17
CA ILE A 106 7.50 -22.11 21.23
C ILE A 106 6.88 -22.44 22.59
N LYS A 107 5.69 -21.91 22.90
CA LYS A 107 4.98 -22.20 24.14
C LYS A 107 4.62 -23.68 24.27
N HIS A 108 4.19 -24.29 23.17
CA HIS A 108 3.86 -25.71 23.13
C HIS A 108 5.12 -26.57 23.40
N ARG A 109 6.24 -26.21 22.79
CA ARG A 109 7.53 -26.90 23.01
C ARG A 109 7.98 -26.77 24.47
N GLU A 110 7.91 -25.58 25.05
CA GLU A 110 8.28 -25.34 26.43
C GLU A 110 7.44 -26.15 27.39
N LYS A 111 6.13 -26.21 27.14
CA LYS A 111 5.18 -27.00 27.93
C LYS A 111 5.52 -28.49 27.85
N TRP A 112 5.78 -28.98 26.64
CA TRP A 112 6.14 -30.39 26.42
C TRP A 112 7.45 -30.73 27.14
N GLU A 113 8.49 -29.91 27.02
CA GLU A 113 9.76 -30.09 27.71
C GLU A 113 9.60 -30.15 29.23
N LYS A 114 8.78 -29.26 29.77
CA LYS A 114 8.46 -29.21 31.20
C LYS A 114 7.75 -30.49 31.63
N GLU A 115 6.78 -30.97 30.88
CA GLU A 115 6.08 -32.19 31.17
C GLU A 115 7.00 -33.41 31.13
N GLN A 116 7.91 -33.47 30.16
CA GLN A 116 8.89 -34.54 30.06
C GLN A 116 9.85 -34.54 31.24
N LYS A 117 10.28 -33.39 31.68
CA LYS A 117 11.15 -33.23 32.84
C LYS A 117 10.48 -33.66 34.11
N GLN A 118 9.21 -33.30 34.31
CA GLN A 118 8.41 -33.71 35.47
C GLN A 118 8.19 -35.22 35.47
N LEU A 119 7.93 -35.81 34.30
CA LEU A 119 7.75 -37.26 34.17
C LEU A 119 9.04 -38.02 34.59
N LYS A 120 10.20 -37.56 34.13
CA LYS A 120 11.51 -38.16 34.51
C LYS A 120 11.75 -38.07 36.02
N GLN A 121 11.42 -36.92 36.64
CA GLN A 121 11.56 -36.75 38.08
C GLN A 121 10.64 -37.70 38.86
N ARG A 122 9.42 -37.91 38.40
CA ARG A 122 8.49 -38.88 39.00
C ARG A 122 9.01 -40.30 38.91
N VAL A 123 9.54 -40.70 37.78
CA VAL A 123 10.15 -42.04 37.58
C VAL A 123 11.32 -42.25 38.49
N ILE A 124 12.23 -41.27 38.60
CA ILE A 124 13.39 -41.30 39.48
C ILE A 124 12.94 -41.43 40.95
N ALA A 125 11.96 -40.67 41.36
CA ALA A 125 11.41 -40.71 42.71
C ALA A 125 10.82 -42.10 43.04
N LYS A 126 10.10 -42.74 42.13
CA LYS A 126 9.57 -44.07 42.30
C LYS A 126 10.69 -45.12 42.42
N ILE A 127 11.71 -45.04 41.62
CA ILE A 127 12.90 -45.94 41.66
C ILE A 127 13.62 -45.79 42.99
N THR A 128 13.82 -44.54 43.46
CA THR A 128 14.46 -44.27 44.74
C THR A 128 13.66 -44.84 45.91
N LEU A 129 12.33 -44.67 45.92
CA LEU A 129 11.45 -45.26 46.93
C LEU A 129 11.49 -46.79 46.95
N ALA A 130 11.46 -47.41 45.79
CA ALA A 130 11.57 -48.88 45.65
C ALA A 130 12.90 -49.38 46.17
N SER A 131 13.99 -48.68 45.92
CA SER A 131 15.32 -48.96 46.40
C SER A 131 15.44 -48.91 47.92
N LYS A 132 14.77 -47.94 48.58
CA LYS A 132 14.77 -47.73 50.01
C LYS A 132 13.95 -48.80 50.75
N LYS A 133 13.00 -49.44 50.12
CA LYS A 133 12.14 -50.45 50.71
C LYS A 133 12.82 -51.83 50.75
N ARG A 134 13.93 -52.02 50.09
CA ARG A 134 14.72 -53.24 50.13
C ARG A 134 15.79 -53.12 51.22
#